data_78c3b2fa68a7303f4a54ccdd405a91b4
#
_entry.id   78c3b2fa68a7303f4a54ccdd405a91b4
#
_cell.length_a   1.000
_cell.length_b   1.000
_cell.length_c   1.000
_cell.angle_alpha   90.00
_cell.angle_beta   90.00
_cell.angle_gamma   90.00
#
_symmetry.space_group_name_H-M   'P 1'
#
loop_
_entity.id
_entity.type
_entity.pdbx_description
1 polymer ?
#
loop_
_entity_poly.entity_id
_entity_poly.type
_entity_poly.pdbx_seq_one_letter_code
_entity_poly.pdbx_strand_id
1 'polypeptide(L)'
;AYRIESPDYYNDQSYTEKALERYQEFLDDFPNSEYSQMATESMIILRNKLAKKLYETGILYLKMDEFEPARMSFNRVLDDYYDTDIVQEVHIGVVKSFLLEQKTDLAKEYWLSKGQDDVVKDQLINEINQLFSKAEK
;
A
#
# COMPACT_ATOMS: atom_id res chain seq x y z
N ALA A 1 -11.92 -5.59 -29.01
CA ALA A 1 -11.29 -4.35 -29.29
C ALA A 1 -11.50 -3.29 -28.25
N TYR A 2 -12.62 -3.35 -27.56
CA TYR A 2 -12.85 -2.39 -26.54
C TYR A 2 -11.82 -2.37 -25.47
N ARG A 3 -11.17 -3.43 -25.22
CA ARG A 3 -10.15 -3.41 -24.19
C ARG A 3 -8.93 -2.65 -24.60
N ILE A 4 -8.83 -2.25 -25.84
CA ILE A 4 -7.71 -1.46 -26.31
C ILE A 4 -7.67 -0.12 -25.63
N GLU A 5 -8.79 0.40 -25.21
CA GLU A 5 -8.83 1.67 -24.53
C GLU A 5 -8.38 1.62 -23.11
N SER A 6 -8.26 0.42 -22.52
CA SER A 6 -7.82 0.28 -21.14
C SER A 6 -6.32 0.11 -21.10
N PRO A 7 -5.61 0.82 -20.21
CA PRO A 7 -4.18 0.60 -20.04
C PRO A 7 -3.90 -0.84 -19.58
N ASP A 8 -2.80 -1.41 -20.04
CA ASP A 8 -2.39 -2.75 -19.63
C ASP A 8 -2.31 -2.88 -18.11
N TYR A 9 -1.80 -1.85 -17.47
CA TYR A 9 -1.72 -1.80 -16.02
C TYR A 9 -3.08 -2.02 -15.37
N TYR A 10 -4.11 -1.35 -15.86
CA TYR A 10 -5.46 -1.48 -15.34
C TYR A 10 -6.00 -2.90 -15.53
N ASN A 11 -5.77 -3.47 -16.71
CA ASN A 11 -6.20 -4.84 -17.00
C ASN A 11 -5.52 -5.85 -16.10
N ASP A 12 -4.21 -5.67 -15.85
CA ASP A 12 -3.46 -6.55 -14.96
C ASP A 12 -4.03 -6.54 -13.54
N GLN A 13 -4.39 -5.37 -13.02
CA GLN A 13 -4.99 -5.27 -11.69
C GLN A 13 -6.33 -5.97 -11.64
N SER A 14 -7.15 -5.80 -12.67
CA SER A 14 -8.46 -6.43 -12.74
C SER A 14 -8.33 -7.95 -12.72
N TYR A 15 -7.43 -8.51 -13.52
CA TYR A 15 -7.18 -9.95 -13.52
C TYR A 15 -6.67 -10.44 -12.17
N THR A 16 -5.79 -9.67 -11.54
CA THR A 16 -5.24 -10.05 -10.25
C THR A 16 -6.32 -10.07 -9.17
N GLU A 17 -7.21 -9.08 -9.19
CA GLU A 17 -8.32 -9.04 -8.23
C GLU A 17 -9.27 -10.21 -8.43
N LYS A 18 -9.56 -10.57 -9.67
CA LYS A 18 -10.40 -11.74 -9.98
C LYS A 18 -9.73 -13.04 -9.52
N ALA A 19 -8.42 -13.13 -9.70
CA ALA A 19 -7.69 -14.31 -9.25
C ALA A 19 -7.77 -14.46 -7.73
N LEU A 20 -7.67 -13.35 -6.98
CA LEU A 20 -7.83 -13.38 -5.53
C LEU A 20 -9.20 -13.87 -5.11
N GLU A 21 -10.25 -13.40 -5.80
CA GLU A 21 -11.62 -13.85 -5.51
C GLU A 21 -11.75 -15.36 -5.73
N ARG A 22 -11.19 -15.88 -6.81
CA ARG A 22 -11.25 -17.31 -7.12
C ARG A 22 -10.48 -18.14 -6.09
N TYR A 23 -9.30 -17.67 -5.68
CA TYR A 23 -8.55 -18.35 -4.63
C TYR A 23 -9.34 -18.39 -3.33
N GLN A 24 -9.99 -17.29 -2.99
CA GLN A 24 -10.79 -17.24 -1.78
C GLN A 24 -11.97 -18.19 -1.86
N GLU A 25 -12.67 -18.23 -2.99
CA GLU A 25 -13.77 -19.18 -3.21
C GLU A 25 -13.30 -20.62 -3.06
N PHE A 26 -12.14 -20.94 -3.63
CA PHE A 26 -11.56 -22.28 -3.51
C PHE A 26 -11.29 -22.63 -2.04
N LEU A 27 -10.72 -21.71 -1.30
CA LEU A 27 -10.42 -21.95 0.12
C LEU A 27 -11.69 -22.10 0.95
N ASP A 28 -12.74 -21.34 0.62
CA ASP A 28 -14.02 -21.44 1.30
C ASP A 28 -14.70 -22.78 1.02
N ASP A 29 -14.63 -23.25 -0.23
CA ASP A 29 -15.27 -24.51 -0.65
C ASP A 29 -14.46 -25.74 -0.22
N PHE A 30 -13.14 -25.64 -0.19
CA PHE A 30 -12.25 -26.77 0.08
C PHE A 30 -11.17 -26.43 1.10
N PRO A 31 -11.57 -26.08 2.34
CA PRO A 31 -10.60 -25.58 3.33
C PRO A 31 -9.53 -26.59 3.73
N ASN A 32 -9.80 -27.89 3.56
CA ASN A 32 -8.86 -28.94 3.93
C ASN A 32 -8.25 -29.65 2.72
N SER A 33 -8.33 -29.02 1.55
CA SER A 33 -7.74 -29.58 0.34
C SER A 33 -6.22 -29.58 0.42
N GLU A 34 -5.59 -30.55 -0.25
CA GLU A 34 -4.14 -30.60 -0.37
C GLU A 34 -3.59 -29.38 -1.12
N TYR A 35 -4.43 -28.69 -1.88
CA TYR A 35 -4.04 -27.49 -2.64
C TYR A 35 -4.32 -26.18 -1.89
N SER A 36 -4.89 -26.24 -0.70
CA SER A 36 -5.26 -25.03 0.03
C SER A 36 -4.04 -24.20 0.41
N GLN A 37 -2.92 -24.83 0.75
CA GLN A 37 -1.69 -24.09 1.05
C GLN A 37 -1.16 -23.36 -0.18
N MET A 38 -1.19 -24.00 -1.34
CA MET A 38 -0.76 -23.37 -2.59
C MET A 38 -1.64 -22.15 -2.91
N ALA A 39 -2.95 -22.28 -2.74
CA ALA A 39 -3.87 -21.20 -2.97
C ALA A 39 -3.59 -20.02 -2.01
N THR A 40 -3.35 -20.32 -0.75
CA THR A 40 -3.03 -19.29 0.25
C THR A 40 -1.75 -18.56 -0.12
N GLU A 41 -0.70 -19.29 -0.49
CA GLU A 41 0.56 -18.69 -0.90
C GLU A 41 0.39 -17.80 -2.14
N SER A 42 -0.41 -18.25 -3.11
CA SER A 42 -0.68 -17.46 -4.30
C SER A 42 -1.43 -16.18 -3.96
N MET A 43 -2.39 -16.25 -3.03
CA MET A 43 -3.10 -15.06 -2.57
C MET A 43 -2.15 -14.05 -1.94
N ILE A 44 -1.22 -14.51 -1.12
CA ILE A 44 -0.27 -13.62 -0.47
C ILE A 44 0.58 -12.89 -1.52
N ILE A 45 1.08 -13.63 -2.51
CA ILE A 45 1.89 -13.05 -3.58
C ILE A 45 1.09 -11.99 -4.35
N LEU A 46 -0.15 -12.31 -4.71
CA LEU A 46 -0.99 -11.38 -5.47
C LEU A 46 -1.36 -10.15 -4.65
N ARG A 47 -1.66 -10.32 -3.36
CA ARG A 47 -1.98 -9.19 -2.50
C ARG A 47 -0.77 -8.27 -2.36
N ASN A 48 0.43 -8.82 -2.19
CA ASN A 48 1.65 -8.02 -2.14
C ASN A 48 1.88 -7.27 -3.45
N LYS A 49 1.60 -7.90 -4.58
CA LYS A 49 1.74 -7.26 -5.89
C LYS A 49 0.79 -6.07 -6.03
N LEU A 50 -0.48 -6.23 -5.65
CA LEU A 50 -1.47 -5.16 -5.73
C LEU A 50 -1.12 -4.01 -4.79
N ALA A 51 -0.73 -4.34 -3.57
CA ALA A 51 -0.35 -3.33 -2.58
C ALA A 51 0.84 -2.52 -3.06
N LYS A 52 1.84 -3.18 -3.63
CA LYS A 52 3.02 -2.49 -4.15
C LYS A 52 2.66 -1.54 -5.29
N LYS A 53 1.76 -1.96 -6.18
CA LYS A 53 1.30 -1.08 -7.27
C LYS A 53 0.60 0.16 -6.73
N LEU A 54 -0.25 0.00 -5.72
CA LEU A 54 -0.92 1.13 -5.10
C LEU A 54 0.08 2.07 -4.42
N TYR A 55 1.07 1.50 -3.75
CA TYR A 55 2.13 2.30 -3.14
C TYR A 55 2.89 3.11 -4.20
N GLU A 56 3.29 2.45 -5.29
CA GLU A 56 4.01 3.12 -6.37
C GLU A 56 3.17 4.23 -7.01
N THR A 57 1.87 3.99 -7.14
CA THR A 57 0.94 5.01 -7.61
C THR A 57 0.92 6.22 -6.67
N GLY A 58 0.88 5.96 -5.35
CA GLY A 58 0.95 7.04 -4.38
C GLY A 58 2.24 7.83 -4.47
N ILE A 59 3.37 7.15 -4.63
CA ILE A 59 4.67 7.81 -4.79
C ILE A 59 4.68 8.68 -6.06
N LEU A 60 4.09 8.17 -7.14
CA LEU A 60 3.99 8.94 -8.38
C LEU A 60 3.19 10.23 -8.16
N TYR A 61 2.05 10.13 -7.47
CA TYR A 61 1.27 11.31 -7.14
C TYR A 61 2.06 12.32 -6.30
N LEU A 62 2.89 11.85 -5.36
CA LEU A 62 3.74 12.74 -4.58
C LEU A 62 4.69 13.52 -5.48
N LYS A 63 5.27 12.87 -6.48
CA LYS A 63 6.17 13.52 -7.43
C LYS A 63 5.45 14.55 -8.29
N MET A 64 4.15 14.42 -8.44
CA MET A 64 3.31 15.34 -9.20
C MET A 64 2.68 16.41 -8.31
N ASP A 65 3.05 16.46 -7.04
CA ASP A 65 2.48 17.35 -6.02
C ASP A 65 0.97 17.17 -5.85
N GLU A 66 0.49 15.95 -6.10
CA GLU A 66 -0.90 15.57 -5.91
C GLU A 66 -1.02 14.84 -4.57
N PHE A 67 -1.04 15.61 -3.48
CA PHE A 67 -0.90 15.03 -2.15
C PHE A 67 -2.12 14.26 -1.68
N GLU A 68 -3.30 14.77 -1.94
CA GLU A 68 -4.52 14.09 -1.53
C GLU A 68 -4.73 12.79 -2.30
N PRO A 69 -4.60 12.74 -3.64
CA PRO A 69 -4.64 11.46 -4.35
C PRO A 69 -3.57 10.48 -3.89
N ALA A 70 -2.37 10.98 -3.54
CA ALA A 70 -1.33 10.11 -3.00
C ALA A 70 -1.80 9.43 -1.72
N ARG A 71 -2.37 10.20 -0.80
CA ARG A 71 -2.87 9.63 0.46
C ARG A 71 -4.03 8.67 0.23
N MET A 72 -4.87 8.92 -0.77
CA MET A 72 -5.94 7.99 -1.10
C MET A 72 -5.39 6.63 -1.51
N SER A 73 -4.35 6.61 -2.35
CA SER A 73 -3.70 5.36 -2.74
C SER A 73 -3.05 4.66 -1.54
N PHE A 74 -2.36 5.43 -0.69
CA PHE A 74 -1.73 4.87 0.50
C PHE A 74 -2.76 4.31 1.47
N ASN A 75 -3.84 5.03 1.70
CA ASN A 75 -4.88 4.59 2.62
C ASN A 75 -5.56 3.33 2.12
N ARG A 76 -5.68 3.16 0.81
CA ARG A 76 -6.23 1.93 0.26
C ARG A 76 -5.37 0.73 0.60
N VAL A 77 -4.04 0.89 0.58
CA VAL A 77 -3.16 -0.20 1.02
C VAL A 77 -3.40 -0.51 2.50
N LEU A 78 -3.48 0.52 3.34
CA LEU A 78 -3.66 0.32 4.77
C LEU A 78 -5.01 -0.31 5.12
N ASP A 79 -6.04 0.00 4.35
CA ASP A 79 -7.39 -0.54 4.61
C ASP A 79 -7.59 -1.94 4.02
N ASP A 80 -7.17 -2.15 2.77
CA ASP A 80 -7.49 -3.36 2.04
C ASP A 80 -6.35 -4.37 2.00
N TYR A 81 -5.10 -3.91 2.20
CA TYR A 81 -3.91 -4.75 2.07
C TYR A 81 -3.00 -4.60 3.29
N TYR A 82 -3.61 -4.50 4.47
CA TYR A 82 -2.91 -4.24 5.73
C TYR A 82 -1.92 -5.32 6.13
N ASP A 83 -2.04 -6.51 5.55
CA ASP A 83 -1.21 -7.67 5.85
C ASP A 83 -0.04 -7.84 4.87
N THR A 84 0.24 -6.83 4.05
CA THR A 84 1.27 -6.93 3.03
C THR A 84 2.59 -6.32 3.47
N ASP A 85 3.65 -6.66 2.74
CA ASP A 85 5.03 -6.26 3.09
C ASP A 85 5.29 -4.77 2.97
N ILE A 86 4.48 -4.06 2.18
CA ILE A 86 4.73 -2.66 1.86
C ILE A 86 4.12 -1.69 2.89
N VAL A 87 3.36 -2.21 3.86
CA VAL A 87 2.60 -1.35 4.79
C VAL A 87 3.49 -0.36 5.54
N GLN A 88 4.67 -0.79 5.98
CA GLN A 88 5.54 0.12 6.72
C GLN A 88 6.00 1.29 5.84
N GLU A 89 6.38 1.02 4.60
CA GLU A 89 6.74 2.05 3.65
C GLU A 89 5.57 2.99 3.35
N VAL A 90 4.36 2.45 3.34
CA VAL A 90 3.15 3.25 3.11
C VAL A 90 2.96 4.29 4.22
N HIS A 91 3.18 3.92 5.47
CA HIS A 91 3.11 4.88 6.57
C HIS A 91 4.09 6.04 6.37
N ILE A 92 5.32 5.72 5.93
CA ILE A 92 6.30 6.76 5.63
C ILE A 92 5.80 7.66 4.49
N GLY A 93 5.18 7.05 3.47
CA GLY A 93 4.60 7.80 2.35
C GLY A 93 3.54 8.79 2.80
N VAL A 94 2.66 8.39 3.72
CA VAL A 94 1.62 9.29 4.25
C VAL A 94 2.26 10.47 4.98
N VAL A 95 3.25 10.20 5.82
CA VAL A 95 3.96 11.27 6.52
C VAL A 95 4.61 12.23 5.54
N LYS A 96 5.30 11.68 4.51
CA LYS A 96 5.92 12.50 3.47
C LYS A 96 4.89 13.40 2.78
N SER A 97 3.71 12.87 2.50
CA SER A 97 2.67 13.65 1.80
C SER A 97 2.27 14.87 2.61
N PHE A 98 2.10 14.72 3.92
CA PHE A 98 1.76 15.84 4.78
C PHE A 98 2.91 16.85 4.89
N LEU A 99 4.15 16.36 5.02
CA LEU A 99 5.31 17.25 5.12
C LEU A 99 5.54 18.04 3.83
N LEU A 100 5.37 17.41 2.67
CA LEU A 100 5.50 18.09 1.39
C LEU A 100 4.40 19.12 1.19
N GLU A 101 3.23 18.87 1.74
CA GLU A 101 2.11 19.82 1.71
C GLU A 101 2.24 20.89 2.80
N GLN A 102 3.32 20.86 3.57
CA GLN A 102 3.63 21.79 4.66
C GLN A 102 2.63 21.70 5.82
N LYS A 103 2.09 20.51 6.03
CA LYS A 103 1.17 20.22 7.13
C LYS A 103 1.89 19.40 8.19
N THR A 104 2.92 19.98 8.78
CA THR A 104 3.79 19.30 9.74
C THR A 104 3.02 18.77 10.94
N ASP A 105 2.04 19.52 11.44
CA ASP A 105 1.25 19.09 12.60
C ASP A 105 0.45 17.83 12.28
N LEU A 106 -0.13 17.75 11.09
CA LEU A 106 -0.86 16.56 10.67
C LEU A 106 0.07 15.37 10.46
N ALA A 107 1.28 15.61 9.96
CA ALA A 107 2.27 14.56 9.82
C ALA A 107 2.63 13.96 11.18
N LYS A 108 2.88 14.80 12.18
CA LYS A 108 3.22 14.34 13.53
C LYS A 108 2.05 13.59 14.17
N GLU A 109 0.85 14.11 14.02
CA GLU A 109 -0.34 13.47 14.55
C GLU A 109 -0.53 12.08 13.94
N TYR A 110 -0.41 11.98 12.62
CA TYR A 110 -0.52 10.70 11.94
C TYR A 110 0.55 9.72 12.44
N TRP A 111 1.79 10.18 12.53
CA TRP A 111 2.89 9.31 12.94
C TRP A 111 2.68 8.78 14.35
N LEU A 112 2.32 9.65 15.27
CA LEU A 112 2.14 9.26 16.67
C LEU A 112 0.92 8.38 16.87
N SER A 113 -0.16 8.62 16.11
CA SER A 113 -1.40 7.88 16.32
C SER A 113 -1.47 6.58 15.52
N LYS A 114 -0.81 6.49 14.36
CA LYS A 114 -0.97 5.33 13.48
C LYS A 114 0.34 4.71 13.01
N GLY A 115 1.31 5.54 12.60
CA GLY A 115 2.51 5.02 11.95
C GLY A 115 3.52 4.41 12.91
N GLN A 116 3.72 5.04 14.04
CA GLN A 116 4.79 4.68 14.96
C GLN A 116 4.70 3.23 15.44
N ASP A 117 3.50 2.76 15.73
CA ASP A 117 3.31 1.42 16.25
C ASP A 117 3.54 0.34 15.20
N ASP A 118 3.30 0.67 13.94
CA ASP A 118 3.38 -0.30 12.85
C ASP A 118 4.75 -0.36 12.18
N VAL A 119 5.57 0.69 12.33
CA VAL A 119 6.88 0.74 11.66
C VAL A 119 7.96 0.27 12.62
N VAL A 120 8.56 -0.86 12.28
CA VAL A 120 9.58 -1.49 13.14
C VAL A 120 10.94 -1.60 12.45
N LYS A 121 11.03 -1.36 11.15
CA LYS A 121 12.31 -1.42 10.43
C LYS A 121 13.17 -0.22 10.80
N ASP A 122 14.37 -0.46 11.32
CA ASP A 122 15.28 0.61 11.74
C ASP A 122 15.54 1.63 10.64
N GLN A 123 15.71 1.15 9.41
CA GLN A 123 15.95 2.02 8.26
C GLN A 123 14.81 3.03 8.06
N LEU A 124 13.57 2.57 8.23
CA LEU A 124 12.40 3.44 8.07
C LEU A 124 12.25 4.39 9.26
N ILE A 125 12.53 3.91 10.46
CA ILE A 125 12.51 4.77 11.65
C ILE A 125 13.53 5.90 11.51
N ASN A 126 14.72 5.57 11.01
CA ASN A 126 15.74 6.59 10.75
C ASN A 126 15.28 7.59 9.69
N GLU A 127 14.64 7.11 8.65
CA GLU A 127 14.13 7.98 7.60
C GLU A 127 13.09 8.96 8.15
N ILE A 128 12.16 8.48 8.98
CA ILE A 128 11.12 9.33 9.54
C ILE A 128 11.72 10.39 10.45
N ASN A 129 12.72 10.01 11.25
CA ASN A 129 13.39 10.96 12.14
C ASN A 129 14.08 12.05 11.35
N GLN A 130 14.72 11.71 10.23
CA GLN A 130 15.36 12.69 9.36
C GLN A 130 14.34 13.61 8.71
N LEU A 131 13.20 13.07 8.29
CA LEU A 131 12.15 13.87 7.67
C LEU A 131 11.60 14.93 8.63
N PHE A 132 11.35 14.54 9.88
CA PHE A 132 10.85 15.49 10.89
C PHE A 132 11.92 16.51 11.26
N SER A 133 13.18 16.10 11.35
CA SER A 133 14.28 17.00 11.63
C SER A 133 14.39 18.09 10.56
N LYS A 134 14.27 17.70 9.29
CA LYS A 134 14.29 18.67 8.19
C LYS A 134 13.10 19.61 8.21
N ALA A 135 11.92 19.11 8.56
CA ALA A 135 10.70 19.90 8.59
C ALA A 135 10.73 20.97 9.67
N GLU A 136 11.48 20.74 10.75
CA GLU A 136 11.59 21.71 11.87
C GLU A 136 12.56 22.84 11.58
N LYS A 137 13.36 22.72 10.53
CA LYS A 137 14.27 23.78 10.11
C LYS A 137 13.57 24.72 9.13
#